data_16cd85d9ff68851009cd97a4f43b7881
#
_entry.id   16cd85d9ff68851009cd97a4f43b7881
#
_cell.length_a   1.000
_cell.length_b   1.000
_cell.length_c   1.000
_cell.angle_alpha   90.00
_cell.angle_beta   90.00
_cell.angle_gamma   90.00
#
_symmetry.space_group_name_H-M   'P 1'
#
loop_
_entity.id
_entity.type
_entity.pdbx_description
1 polymer ?
#
loop_
_entity_poly.entity_id
_entity_poly.type
_entity_poly.pdbx_seq_one_letter_code
_entity_poly.pdbx_strand_id
1 'polypeptide(L)'
;MKKVSVIIPCYNATKWLPKCFLTLVSQTIGMSELELIFVDDASTDDGATYAMLQEFERAYPEQILVIHLEENMRQGGARNIALQYASGEYIAFVDADDFVKEDFLEKTYTRAKETDADIIQFEYVYYTDRLG
;
A
#
# COMPACT_ATOMS: atom_id res chain seq x y z
N MET A 1 3.18 -1.46 -18.17
CA MET A 1 2.18 -1.21 -17.13
C MET A 1 2.47 -2.08 -15.92
N LYS A 2 2.37 -1.52 -14.73
CA LYS A 2 2.51 -2.30 -13.50
C LYS A 2 1.36 -3.27 -13.37
N LYS A 3 1.61 -4.42 -12.73
CA LYS A 3 0.56 -5.41 -12.52
C LYS A 3 -0.41 -4.99 -11.42
N VAL A 4 0.11 -4.44 -10.32
CA VAL A 4 -0.73 -4.06 -9.18
C VAL A 4 -0.31 -2.70 -8.65
N SER A 5 -1.29 -1.82 -8.45
CA SER A 5 -1.11 -0.62 -7.65
C SER A 5 -1.64 -0.90 -6.24
N VAL A 6 -0.79 -0.76 -5.24
CA VAL A 6 -1.17 -0.97 -3.85
C VAL A 6 -1.35 0.40 -3.19
N ILE A 7 -2.52 0.61 -2.60
CA ILE A 7 -2.86 1.88 -1.96
C ILE A 7 -2.81 1.69 -0.44
N ILE A 8 -2.01 2.51 0.23
CA ILE A 8 -1.76 2.40 1.67
C ILE A 8 -2.04 3.75 2.32
N PRO A 9 -3.25 3.98 2.84
CA PRO A 9 -3.53 5.19 3.61
C PRO A 9 -2.79 5.16 4.94
N CYS A 10 -2.20 6.28 5.33
CA CYS A 10 -1.38 6.37 6.54
C CYS A 10 -1.82 7.54 7.39
N TYR A 11 -1.97 7.32 8.68
CA TYR A 11 -2.26 8.37 9.64
C TYR A 11 -1.56 8.05 10.95
N ASN A 12 -0.56 8.87 11.32
CA ASN A 12 0.23 8.64 12.53
C ASN A 12 0.72 7.19 12.64
N ALA A 13 1.40 6.72 11.62
CA ALA A 13 1.63 5.30 11.40
C ALA A 13 3.08 4.85 11.53
N THR A 14 3.97 5.67 12.09
CA THR A 14 5.40 5.33 12.13
C THR A 14 5.68 4.02 12.86
N LYS A 15 4.85 3.65 13.84
CA LYS A 15 5.04 2.42 14.59
C LYS A 15 4.90 1.18 13.71
N TRP A 16 4.02 1.23 12.73
CA TRP A 16 3.67 0.04 11.94
C TRP A 16 4.25 0.03 10.53
N LEU A 17 4.55 1.22 10.00
CA LEU A 17 4.99 1.37 8.61
C LEU A 17 6.25 0.57 8.25
N PRO A 18 7.29 0.47 9.11
CA PRO A 18 8.47 -0.30 8.72
C PRO A 18 8.15 -1.75 8.38
N LYS A 19 7.29 -2.38 9.15
CA LYS A 19 6.90 -3.77 8.92
C LYS A 19 6.02 -3.92 7.68
N CYS A 20 5.03 -3.04 7.54
CA CYS A 20 4.17 -2.99 6.36
C CYS A 20 5.01 -2.84 5.09
N PHE A 21 5.91 -1.86 5.09
CA PHE A 21 6.79 -1.59 3.98
C PHE A 21 7.65 -2.81 3.63
N LEU A 22 8.28 -3.42 4.64
CA LEU A 22 9.14 -4.57 4.40
C LEU A 22 8.39 -5.71 3.70
N THR A 23 7.17 -6.00 4.14
CA THR A 23 6.39 -7.08 3.52
C THR A 23 5.97 -6.74 2.09
N LEU A 24 5.76 -5.46 1.78
CA LEU A 24 5.37 -5.05 0.44
C LEU A 24 6.55 -5.07 -0.54
N VAL A 25 7.75 -4.69 -0.10
CA VAL A 25 8.92 -4.72 -0.99
C VAL A 25 9.47 -6.12 -1.16
N SER A 26 9.05 -7.06 -0.33
CA SER A 26 9.51 -8.45 -0.36
C SER A 26 8.53 -9.40 -1.03
N GLN A 27 7.53 -8.87 -1.72
CA GLN A 27 6.52 -9.72 -2.38
C GLN A 27 7.13 -10.54 -3.51
N THR A 28 6.68 -11.79 -3.63
CA THR A 28 7.20 -12.71 -4.64
C THR A 28 6.90 -12.25 -6.07
N ILE A 29 5.86 -11.43 -6.27
CA ILE A 29 5.55 -10.87 -7.59
C ILE A 29 6.67 -9.95 -8.10
N GLY A 30 7.45 -9.37 -7.19
CA GLY A 30 8.57 -8.49 -7.52
C GLY A 30 8.21 -7.02 -7.58
N MET A 31 9.08 -6.17 -7.01
CA MET A 31 8.84 -4.72 -6.95
C MET A 31 8.70 -4.08 -8.33
N SER A 32 9.37 -4.62 -9.35
CA SER A 32 9.26 -4.05 -10.70
C SER A 32 7.83 -4.13 -11.25
N GLU A 33 7.00 -5.00 -10.71
CA GLU A 33 5.61 -5.19 -11.13
C GLU A 33 4.63 -4.38 -10.29
N LEU A 34 5.11 -3.65 -9.29
CA LEU A 34 4.27 -2.96 -8.30
C LEU A 34 4.41 -1.45 -8.39
N GLU A 35 3.30 -0.79 -8.08
CA GLU A 35 3.27 0.61 -7.75
C GLU A 35 2.70 0.72 -6.35
N LEU A 36 3.46 1.30 -5.41
CA LEU A 36 3.00 1.50 -4.04
C LEU A 36 2.65 2.97 -3.87
N ILE A 37 1.40 3.25 -3.52
CA ILE A 37 0.92 4.62 -3.31
C ILE A 37 0.61 4.79 -1.83
N PHE A 38 1.50 5.47 -1.13
CA PHE A 38 1.31 5.80 0.28
C PHE A 38 0.67 7.18 0.39
N VAL A 39 -0.41 7.28 1.13
CA VAL A 39 -1.09 8.55 1.34
C VAL A 39 -0.95 8.96 2.79
N ASP A 40 -0.25 10.06 3.03
CA ASP A 40 -0.20 10.66 4.37
C ASP A 40 -1.45 11.51 4.54
N ASP A 41 -2.39 11.03 5.33
CA ASP A 41 -3.71 11.64 5.51
C ASP A 41 -3.68 12.72 6.60
N ALA A 42 -2.80 13.70 6.41
CA ALA A 42 -2.62 14.83 7.33
C ALA A 42 -2.26 14.39 8.75
N SER A 43 -1.24 13.53 8.85
CA SER A 43 -0.76 13.04 10.14
C SER A 43 -0.38 14.20 11.07
N THR A 44 -0.63 14.01 12.38
CA THR A 44 -0.43 15.02 13.41
C THR A 44 0.77 14.68 14.32
N ASP A 45 1.75 13.96 13.79
CA ASP A 45 2.92 13.49 14.54
C ASP A 45 4.19 14.29 14.22
N ASP A 46 4.03 15.57 14.01
CA ASP A 46 5.14 16.48 13.72
C ASP A 46 5.89 16.13 12.44
N GLY A 47 5.17 15.58 11.46
CA GLY A 47 5.75 15.23 10.17
C GLY A 47 6.50 13.91 10.16
N ALA A 48 6.45 13.13 11.24
CA ALA A 48 7.21 11.88 11.32
C ALA A 48 6.73 10.84 10.31
N THR A 49 5.40 10.69 10.15
CA THR A 49 4.87 9.76 9.16
C THR A 49 5.29 10.17 7.75
N TYR A 50 5.10 11.42 7.40
CA TYR A 50 5.46 11.90 6.07
C TYR A 50 6.95 11.73 5.80
N ALA A 51 7.80 12.06 6.77
CA ALA A 51 9.24 11.90 6.62
C ALA A 51 9.63 10.44 6.36
N MET A 52 9.00 9.50 7.05
CA MET A 52 9.24 8.08 6.83
C MET A 52 8.83 7.65 5.43
N LEU A 53 7.68 8.12 4.96
CA LEU A 53 7.21 7.80 3.61
C LEU A 53 8.15 8.37 2.54
N GLN A 54 8.71 9.55 2.76
CA GLN A 54 9.68 10.14 1.85
C GLN A 54 10.95 9.29 1.77
N GLU A 55 11.36 8.68 2.87
CA GLU A 55 12.50 7.76 2.87
C GLU A 55 12.20 6.52 2.02
N PHE A 56 10.97 5.98 2.12
CA PHE A 56 10.57 4.86 1.27
C PHE A 56 10.62 5.23 -0.20
N GLU A 57 10.13 6.41 -0.54
CA GLU A 57 10.12 6.89 -1.92
C GLU A 57 11.55 7.05 -2.45
N ARG A 58 12.47 7.54 -1.62
CA ARG A 58 13.87 7.66 -2.01
C ARG A 58 14.52 6.30 -2.30
N ALA A 59 14.12 5.28 -1.55
CA ALA A 59 14.66 3.93 -1.76
C ALA A 59 14.15 3.29 -3.05
N TYR A 60 12.92 3.61 -3.47
CA TYR A 60 12.29 3.04 -4.66
C TYR A 60 11.58 4.14 -5.46
N PRO A 61 12.32 5.07 -6.05
CA PRO A 61 11.69 6.26 -6.65
C PRO A 61 10.82 5.99 -7.86
N GLU A 62 11.01 4.84 -8.52
CA GLU A 62 10.21 4.48 -9.68
C GLU A 62 8.96 3.69 -9.33
N GLN A 63 8.92 3.10 -8.13
CA GLN A 63 7.82 2.23 -7.72
C GLN A 63 6.93 2.86 -6.65
N ILE A 64 7.42 3.85 -5.92
CA ILE A 64 6.70 4.43 -4.80
C ILE A 64 6.32 5.87 -5.08
N LEU A 65 5.03 6.17 -4.91
CA LEU A 65 4.50 7.53 -4.95
C LEU A 65 3.98 7.87 -3.57
N VAL A 66 4.35 9.03 -3.05
CA VAL A 66 3.85 9.52 -1.76
C VAL A 66 2.96 10.73 -2.01
N ILE A 67 1.74 10.67 -1.49
CA ILE A 67 0.79 11.78 -1.55
C ILE A 67 0.64 12.33 -0.14
N HIS A 68 0.84 13.64 0.01
CA HIS A 68 0.72 14.32 1.29
C HIS A 68 -0.53 15.19 1.28
N LEU A 69 -1.50 14.89 2.15
CA LEU A 69 -2.73 15.67 2.26
C LEU A 69 -2.61 16.70 3.37
N GLU A 70 -3.15 17.87 3.16
CA GLU A 70 -3.15 18.95 4.15
C GLU A 70 -4.31 18.85 5.13
N GLU A 71 -5.38 18.15 4.72
CA GLU A 71 -6.55 17.91 5.56
C GLU A 71 -6.83 16.43 5.66
N ASN A 72 -7.23 15.99 6.85
CA ASN A 72 -7.59 14.59 7.05
C ASN A 72 -8.84 14.26 6.25
N MET A 73 -8.72 13.31 5.33
CA MET A 73 -9.81 12.89 4.45
C MET A 73 -10.36 11.53 4.88
N ARG A 74 -9.82 10.98 5.95
CA ARG A 74 -10.11 9.65 6.44
C ARG A 74 -9.76 8.59 5.41
N GLN A 75 -9.85 7.31 5.78
CA GLN A 75 -9.39 6.23 4.92
C GLN A 75 -10.07 6.22 3.55
N GLY A 76 -11.41 6.39 3.54
CA GLY A 76 -12.16 6.38 2.29
C GLY A 76 -11.75 7.50 1.35
N GLY A 77 -11.63 8.72 1.88
CA GLY A 77 -11.21 9.87 1.10
C GLY A 77 -9.77 9.75 0.59
N ALA A 78 -8.87 9.28 1.45
CA ALA A 78 -7.48 9.07 1.07
C ALA A 78 -7.36 8.04 -0.05
N ARG A 79 -8.10 6.94 0.03
CA ARG A 79 -8.13 5.92 -1.02
C ARG A 79 -8.64 6.48 -2.33
N ASN A 80 -9.70 7.28 -2.30
CA ASN A 80 -10.26 7.88 -3.50
C ASN A 80 -9.27 8.81 -4.20
N ILE A 81 -8.51 9.56 -3.43
CA ILE A 81 -7.47 10.42 -3.99
C ILE A 81 -6.39 9.57 -4.65
N ALA A 82 -5.93 8.53 -3.97
CA ALA A 82 -4.89 7.65 -4.50
C ALA A 82 -5.33 6.94 -5.78
N LEU A 83 -6.61 6.58 -5.89
CA LEU A 83 -7.14 5.93 -7.08
C LEU A 83 -6.91 6.75 -8.35
N GLN A 84 -6.88 8.07 -8.24
CA GLN A 84 -6.64 8.94 -9.40
C GLN A 84 -5.23 8.79 -9.95
N TYR A 85 -4.30 8.29 -9.15
CA TYR A 85 -2.90 8.14 -9.53
C TYR A 85 -2.52 6.69 -9.85
N ALA A 86 -3.41 5.74 -9.55
CA ALA A 86 -3.11 4.33 -9.75
C ALA A 86 -3.05 3.99 -11.24
N SER A 87 -1.99 3.32 -11.66
CA SER A 87 -1.77 2.97 -13.05
C SER A 87 -1.65 1.48 -13.29
N GLY A 88 -1.72 0.67 -12.23
CA GLY A 88 -1.60 -0.78 -12.35
C GLY A 88 -2.82 -1.44 -12.97
N GLU A 89 -2.61 -2.65 -13.45
CA GLU A 89 -3.70 -3.44 -14.04
C GLU A 89 -4.78 -3.74 -12.99
N TYR A 90 -4.36 -4.02 -11.75
CA TYR A 90 -5.26 -4.24 -10.63
C TYR A 90 -4.88 -3.34 -9.47
N ILE A 91 -5.82 -3.15 -8.55
CA ILE A 91 -5.62 -2.30 -7.37
C ILE A 91 -5.83 -3.14 -6.12
N ALA A 92 -4.90 -3.03 -5.18
CA ALA A 92 -5.01 -3.66 -3.87
C ALA A 92 -4.96 -2.58 -2.80
N PHE A 93 -5.68 -2.79 -1.70
CA PHE A 93 -5.67 -1.90 -0.55
C PHE A 93 -5.03 -2.61 0.64
N VAL A 94 -4.10 -1.95 1.29
CA VAL A 94 -3.42 -2.47 2.47
C VAL A 94 -3.39 -1.37 3.52
N ASP A 95 -3.78 -1.69 4.75
CA ASP A 95 -3.72 -0.72 5.84
C ASP A 95 -2.29 -0.60 6.37
N ALA A 96 -1.91 0.60 6.79
CA ALA A 96 -0.54 0.86 7.23
C ALA A 96 -0.13 0.10 8.48
N ASP A 97 -1.08 -0.32 9.31
CA ASP A 97 -0.83 -1.09 10.52
C ASP A 97 -0.85 -2.60 10.30
N ASP A 98 -0.92 -3.02 9.04
CA ASP A 98 -0.95 -4.42 8.68
C ASP A 98 0.31 -4.80 7.91
N PHE A 99 0.54 -6.09 7.81
CA PHE A 99 1.56 -6.65 6.94
C PHE A 99 1.05 -7.95 6.36
N VAL A 100 1.49 -8.28 5.17
CA VAL A 100 0.90 -9.36 4.38
C VAL A 100 1.93 -10.43 4.09
N LYS A 101 1.45 -11.64 3.76
CA LYS A 101 2.34 -12.73 3.37
C LYS A 101 3.11 -12.37 2.11
N GLU A 102 4.28 -12.96 1.94
CA GLU A 102 5.18 -12.65 0.83
C GLU A 102 4.59 -12.96 -0.54
N ASP A 103 3.64 -13.88 -0.64
CA ASP A 103 3.01 -14.28 -1.91
C ASP A 103 1.60 -13.71 -2.09
N PHE A 104 1.18 -12.79 -1.23
CA PHE A 104 -0.18 -12.25 -1.24
C PHE A 104 -0.55 -11.62 -2.59
N LEU A 105 0.29 -10.73 -3.08
CA LEU A 105 -0.01 -10.01 -4.32
C LEU A 105 0.11 -10.91 -5.56
N GLU A 106 1.05 -11.84 -5.55
CA GLU A 106 1.18 -12.79 -6.65
C GLU A 106 -0.04 -13.69 -6.75
N LYS A 107 -0.50 -14.23 -5.62
CA LYS A 107 -1.67 -15.09 -5.59
C LYS A 107 -2.94 -14.36 -6.03
N THR A 108 -3.14 -13.13 -5.54
CA THR A 108 -4.33 -12.37 -5.91
C THR A 108 -4.29 -11.95 -7.37
N TYR A 109 -3.13 -11.56 -7.87
CA TYR A 109 -2.99 -11.23 -9.29
C TYR A 109 -3.29 -12.43 -10.18
N THR A 110 -2.69 -13.58 -9.86
CA THR A 110 -2.89 -14.80 -10.62
C THR A 110 -4.36 -15.20 -10.63
N ARG A 111 -5.02 -15.11 -9.46
CA ARG A 111 -6.44 -15.43 -9.36
C ARG A 111 -7.29 -14.49 -10.21
N ALA A 112 -6.97 -13.20 -10.19
CA ALA A 112 -7.70 -12.22 -11.00
C ALA A 112 -7.58 -12.53 -12.49
N LYS A 113 -6.41 -12.90 -12.95
CA LYS A 113 -6.19 -13.25 -14.35
C LYS A 113 -6.88 -14.54 -14.74
N GLU A 114 -6.81 -15.55 -13.88
CA GLU A 114 -7.43 -16.85 -14.16
C GLU A 114 -8.95 -16.79 -14.29
N THR A 115 -9.58 -15.93 -13.44
CA THR A 115 -11.03 -15.83 -13.39
C THR A 115 -11.58 -14.71 -14.27
N ASP A 116 -10.70 -13.87 -14.83
CA ASP A 116 -11.08 -12.69 -15.60
C ASP A 116 -12.06 -11.79 -14.80
N ALA A 117 -11.83 -11.70 -13.50
CA ALA A 117 -12.73 -10.96 -12.62
C ALA A 117 -12.32 -9.49 -12.53
N ASP A 118 -13.32 -8.61 -12.49
CA ASP A 118 -13.09 -7.19 -12.24
C ASP A 118 -12.79 -6.94 -10.78
N ILE A 119 -13.44 -7.69 -9.88
CA ILE A 119 -13.27 -7.57 -8.43
C ILE A 119 -13.09 -8.96 -7.86
N ILE A 120 -12.04 -9.14 -7.07
CA ILE A 120 -11.83 -10.37 -6.32
C ILE A 120 -11.97 -10.06 -4.84
N GLN A 121 -12.91 -10.72 -4.19
CA GLN A 121 -12.99 -10.75 -2.75
C GLN A 121 -12.29 -12.00 -2.27
N PHE A 122 -11.40 -11.84 -1.33
CA PHE A 122 -10.66 -12.97 -0.76
C PHE A 122 -10.44 -12.71 0.72
N GLU A 123 -10.35 -13.80 1.45
CA GLU A 123 -9.89 -13.75 2.82
C GLU A 123 -8.41 -14.04 2.79
N TYR A 124 -7.63 -13.19 3.42
CA TYR A 124 -6.21 -13.41 3.58
C TYR A 124 -5.83 -13.27 5.02
N VAL A 125 -4.81 -14.02 5.40
CA VAL A 125 -4.27 -13.94 6.75
C VAL A 125 -3.15 -12.93 6.71
N TYR A 126 -3.27 -11.90 7.51
CA TYR A 126 -2.22 -10.93 7.74
C TYR A 126 -2.01 -10.80 9.24
N TYR A 127 -0.83 -10.33 9.60
CA TYR A 127 -0.47 -10.16 10.99
C TYR A 127 -0.53 -8.69 11.36
N THR A 128 -1.03 -8.40 12.55
CA THR A 128 -1.04 -7.04 13.09
C THR A 128 -0.38 -7.08 14.46
N ASP A 129 0.05 -5.93 14.94
CA ASP A 129 0.58 -5.83 16.30
C ASP A 129 -0.46 -6.21 17.35
N ARG A 130 -1.73 -6.08 17.01
CA ARG A 130 -2.82 -6.42 17.92
C ARG A 130 -3.00 -7.91 18.10
N LEU A 131 -2.52 -8.71 17.18
CA LEU A 131 -2.62 -10.16 17.27
C LEU A 131 -1.48 -10.79 18.05
N GLY A 132 -0.54 -10.03 18.42
CA GLY A 132 0.52 -10.44 19.32
C GLY A 132 1.77 -10.83 18.76
#